data_4c3b1290f238b3645215df6432cc45a5
#
_entry.id   4c3b1290f238b3645215df6432cc45a5
#
_cell.length_a   1.000
_cell.length_b   1.000
_cell.length_c   1.000
_cell.angle_alpha   90.00
_cell.angle_beta   90.00
_cell.angle_gamma   90.00
#
_symmetry.space_group_name_H-M   'P 1'
#
loop_
_entity.id
_entity.type
_entity.pdbx_description
1 polymer ?
#
loop_
_entity_poly.entity_id
_entity_poly.type
_entity_poly.pdbx_seq_one_letter_code
_entity_poly.pdbx_strand_id
1 'polypeptide(L)'
;MILLIDNYDSFSYNLFQLVGTINDDIKIIRNDEMTVDEIKELAPSHIILSPGPKRPKDAGVCIDVVKELGSEMKILGVCLGHQSICEAYGGVVSYAKQLMHGKQSRCEIDNSSKLFKGLGNSIDVARYHSLSADESTLPDCLKITAKTPDGEIMAVEHKKYNVCLLYTSPSPRD
;
A
#
# COMPACT_ATOMS: atom_id res chain seq x y z
N MET A 1 -12.72 -9.82 -10.23
CA MET A 1 -13.04 -8.42 -9.89
C MET A 1 -11.96 -7.91 -8.94
N ILE A 2 -11.51 -6.68 -9.17
CA ILE A 2 -10.59 -5.96 -8.28
C ILE A 2 -11.44 -5.10 -7.35
N LEU A 3 -11.17 -5.15 -6.05
CA LEU A 3 -11.81 -4.30 -5.05
C LEU A 3 -10.85 -3.20 -4.60
N LEU A 4 -11.23 -1.94 -4.79
CA LEU A 4 -10.49 -0.81 -4.25
C LEU A 4 -11.20 -0.29 -3.01
N ILE A 5 -10.50 -0.28 -1.87
CA ILE A 5 -11.02 0.27 -0.62
C ILE A 5 -10.53 1.71 -0.49
N ASP A 6 -11.47 2.65 -0.57
CA ASP A 6 -11.22 4.08 -0.49
C ASP A 6 -11.16 4.55 0.98
N ASN A 7 -10.01 5.08 1.37
CA ASN A 7 -9.78 5.66 2.68
C ASN A 7 -10.13 7.16 2.74
N TYR A 8 -11.17 7.58 2.00
CA TYR A 8 -11.61 8.99 1.93
C TYR A 8 -10.52 9.91 1.39
N ASP A 9 -9.82 9.44 0.36
CA ASP A 9 -8.73 10.17 -0.27
C ASP A 9 -9.12 10.75 -1.63
N SER A 10 -8.64 11.96 -1.94
CA SER A 10 -8.89 12.59 -3.23
C SER A 10 -8.23 11.86 -4.41
N PHE A 11 -7.22 11.04 -4.14
CA PHE A 11 -6.49 10.29 -5.14
C PHE A 11 -7.11 8.91 -5.46
N SER A 12 -8.06 8.44 -4.67
CA SER A 12 -8.66 7.11 -4.85
C SER A 12 -9.29 6.91 -6.22
N TYR A 13 -9.98 7.92 -6.75
CA TYR A 13 -10.58 7.84 -8.09
C TYR A 13 -9.56 7.86 -9.21
N ASN A 14 -8.42 8.56 -9.06
CA ASN A 14 -7.32 8.50 -10.01
C ASN A 14 -6.73 7.08 -10.06
N LEU A 15 -6.56 6.47 -8.90
CA LEU A 15 -6.11 5.08 -8.78
C LEU A 15 -7.14 4.11 -9.38
N PHE A 16 -8.42 4.33 -9.14
CA PHE A 16 -9.52 3.58 -9.75
C PHE A 16 -9.47 3.64 -11.28
N GLN A 17 -9.31 4.84 -11.84
CA GLN A 17 -9.21 5.03 -13.28
C GLN A 17 -7.96 4.38 -13.86
N LEU A 18 -6.81 4.55 -13.23
CA LEU A 18 -5.55 3.95 -13.67
C LEU A 18 -5.63 2.42 -13.73
N VAL A 19 -6.14 1.79 -12.69
CA VAL A 19 -6.33 0.34 -12.65
C VAL A 19 -7.39 -0.09 -13.66
N GLY A 20 -8.46 0.70 -13.83
CA GLY A 20 -9.52 0.45 -14.80
C GLY A 20 -9.06 0.44 -16.26
N THR A 21 -7.95 1.12 -16.58
CA THR A 21 -7.35 1.03 -17.93
C THR A 21 -6.72 -0.33 -18.22
N ILE A 22 -6.36 -1.07 -17.17
CA ILE A 22 -5.74 -2.41 -17.28
C ILE A 22 -6.80 -3.50 -17.14
N ASN A 23 -7.72 -3.31 -16.20
CA ASN A 23 -8.82 -4.23 -15.93
C ASN A 23 -10.04 -3.43 -15.48
N ASP A 24 -11.08 -3.43 -16.30
CA ASP A 24 -12.31 -2.67 -16.07
C ASP A 24 -13.28 -3.35 -15.06
N ASP A 25 -13.02 -4.60 -14.70
CA ASP A 25 -13.75 -5.30 -13.64
C ASP A 25 -13.26 -4.89 -12.26
N ILE A 26 -13.49 -3.62 -11.91
CA ILE A 26 -13.07 -2.98 -10.66
C ILE A 26 -14.27 -2.35 -9.95
N LYS A 27 -14.34 -2.55 -8.63
CA LYS A 27 -15.34 -1.92 -7.75
C LYS A 27 -14.62 -1.08 -6.70
N ILE A 28 -15.15 0.09 -6.39
CA ILE A 28 -14.71 0.95 -5.30
C ILE A 28 -15.74 0.93 -4.17
N ILE A 29 -15.25 0.77 -2.94
CA ILE A 29 -16.03 0.91 -1.71
C ILE A 29 -15.28 1.80 -0.72
N ARG A 30 -15.98 2.39 0.24
CA ARG A 30 -15.35 3.10 1.34
C ARG A 30 -14.91 2.13 2.44
N ASN A 31 -13.94 2.55 3.24
CA ASN A 31 -13.35 1.69 4.29
C ASN A 31 -14.30 1.34 5.44
N ASP A 32 -15.45 1.98 5.53
CA ASP A 32 -16.51 1.76 6.50
C ASP A 32 -17.84 1.28 5.88
N GLU A 33 -17.83 0.96 4.59
CA GLU A 33 -19.03 0.58 3.84
C GLU A 33 -19.37 -0.91 3.96
N MET A 34 -18.36 -1.76 4.07
CA MET A 34 -18.51 -3.21 4.14
C MET A 34 -17.68 -3.79 5.30
N THR A 35 -18.18 -4.87 5.89
CA THR A 35 -17.42 -5.68 6.84
C THR A 35 -16.41 -6.59 6.12
N VAL A 36 -15.46 -7.16 6.87
CA VAL A 36 -14.50 -8.13 6.29
C VAL A 36 -15.22 -9.36 5.74
N ASP A 37 -16.24 -9.84 6.44
CA ASP A 37 -17.03 -11.01 6.00
C ASP A 37 -17.76 -10.73 4.69
N GLU A 38 -18.36 -9.56 4.53
CA GLU A 38 -19.00 -9.12 3.28
C GLU A 38 -18.00 -9.01 2.13
N ILE A 39 -16.79 -8.51 2.40
CA ILE A 39 -15.70 -8.47 1.41
C ILE A 39 -15.26 -9.88 1.03
N LYS A 40 -15.17 -10.79 1.99
CA LYS A 40 -14.84 -12.19 1.74
C LYS A 40 -15.89 -12.87 0.86
N GLU A 41 -17.17 -12.63 1.12
CA GLU A 41 -18.29 -13.15 0.31
C GLU A 41 -18.27 -12.59 -1.13
N LEU A 42 -17.86 -11.33 -1.28
CA LEU A 42 -17.69 -10.70 -2.60
C LEU A 42 -16.60 -11.38 -3.44
N ALA A 43 -15.66 -12.08 -2.78
CA ALA A 43 -14.59 -12.89 -3.38
C ALA A 43 -13.78 -12.13 -4.45
N PRO A 44 -13.22 -10.96 -4.16
CA PRO A 44 -12.38 -10.25 -5.12
C PRO A 44 -11.10 -11.03 -5.41
N SER A 45 -10.58 -10.93 -6.64
CA SER A 45 -9.29 -11.52 -7.00
C SER A 45 -8.12 -10.73 -6.42
N HIS A 46 -8.28 -9.42 -6.30
CA HIS A 46 -7.30 -8.48 -5.78
C HIS A 46 -7.99 -7.42 -4.92
N ILE A 47 -7.30 -6.97 -3.89
CA ILE A 47 -7.74 -5.84 -3.06
C ILE A 47 -6.66 -4.77 -3.10
N ILE A 48 -7.07 -3.53 -3.36
CA ILE A 48 -6.19 -2.35 -3.30
C ILE A 48 -6.66 -1.47 -2.13
N LEU A 49 -5.75 -1.16 -1.22
CA LEU A 49 -5.99 -0.22 -0.13
C LEU A 49 -5.44 1.13 -0.53
N SER A 50 -6.31 2.13 -0.66
CA SER A 50 -5.94 3.46 -1.15
C SER A 50 -5.10 4.26 -0.17
N PRO A 51 -4.45 5.34 -0.62
CA PRO A 51 -4.02 6.41 0.26
C PRO A 51 -5.17 6.93 1.13
N GLY A 52 -4.86 7.72 2.13
CA GLY A 52 -5.86 8.37 2.97
C GLY A 52 -5.23 9.21 4.07
N PRO A 53 -6.04 10.06 4.71
CA PRO A 53 -5.62 10.85 5.85
C PRO A 53 -5.50 10.01 7.12
N LYS A 54 -4.87 10.58 8.14
CA LYS A 54 -4.76 10.01 9.49
C LYS A 54 -3.86 8.77 9.58
N ARG A 55 -4.16 7.90 10.51
CA ARG A 55 -3.38 6.69 10.83
C ARG A 55 -4.12 5.42 10.41
N PRO A 56 -3.40 4.29 10.27
CA PRO A 56 -4.01 3.01 9.90
C PRO A 56 -5.19 2.59 10.78
N LYS A 57 -5.12 2.84 12.08
CA LYS A 57 -6.22 2.54 13.01
C LYS A 57 -7.53 3.27 12.69
N ASP A 58 -7.43 4.38 11.97
CA ASP A 58 -8.57 5.20 11.55
C ASP A 58 -9.07 4.82 10.13
N ALA A 59 -8.47 3.81 9.52
CA ALA A 59 -8.75 3.36 8.15
C ALA A 59 -9.82 2.25 8.08
N GLY A 60 -10.79 2.25 8.98
CA GLY A 60 -11.91 1.33 8.98
C GLY A 60 -11.47 -0.15 8.95
N VAL A 61 -11.90 -0.89 7.95
CA VAL A 61 -11.65 -2.34 7.83
C VAL A 61 -10.24 -2.70 7.33
N CYS A 62 -9.40 -1.75 6.94
CA CYS A 62 -8.16 -2.03 6.21
C CYS A 62 -7.21 -2.98 6.97
N ILE A 63 -6.99 -2.77 8.27
CA ILE A 63 -6.11 -3.64 9.06
C ILE A 63 -6.70 -5.05 9.16
N ASP A 64 -8.00 -5.17 9.42
CA ASP A 64 -8.67 -6.46 9.57
C ASP A 64 -8.72 -7.22 8.24
N VAL A 65 -8.94 -6.54 7.13
CA VAL A 65 -8.85 -7.13 5.78
C VAL A 65 -7.48 -7.78 5.56
N VAL A 66 -6.40 -7.10 5.91
CA VAL A 66 -5.05 -7.65 5.76
C VAL A 66 -4.83 -8.87 6.66
N LYS A 67 -5.24 -8.77 7.92
CA LYS A 67 -5.07 -9.86 8.90
C LYS A 67 -5.85 -11.11 8.51
N GLU A 68 -7.09 -10.96 8.11
CA GLU A 68 -7.99 -12.08 7.84
C GLU A 68 -7.90 -12.61 6.42
N LEU A 69 -7.67 -11.75 5.43
CA LEU A 69 -7.70 -12.12 4.02
C LEU A 69 -6.31 -12.15 3.34
N GLY A 70 -5.26 -11.66 3.99
CA GLY A 70 -3.92 -11.56 3.40
C GLY A 70 -3.30 -12.90 3.00
N SER A 71 -3.67 -14.00 3.67
CA SER A 71 -3.22 -15.34 3.31
C SER A 71 -3.93 -15.95 2.10
N GLU A 72 -5.12 -15.44 1.78
CA GLU A 72 -5.99 -16.00 0.73
C GLU A 72 -6.08 -15.12 -0.51
N MET A 73 -5.91 -13.80 -0.35
CA MET A 73 -6.13 -12.80 -1.40
C MET A 73 -4.87 -12.02 -1.71
N LYS A 74 -4.80 -11.49 -2.93
CA LYS A 74 -3.72 -10.57 -3.35
C LYS A 74 -4.06 -9.16 -2.89
N ILE A 75 -3.20 -8.55 -2.08
CA ILE A 75 -3.42 -7.23 -1.50
C ILE A 75 -2.27 -6.28 -1.86
N LEU A 76 -2.62 -5.10 -2.37
CA LEU A 76 -1.71 -3.99 -2.59
C LEU A 76 -2.15 -2.81 -1.73
N GLY A 77 -1.26 -2.31 -0.89
CA GLY A 77 -1.48 -1.10 -0.10
C GLY A 77 -0.66 0.07 -0.62
N VAL A 78 -1.28 1.22 -0.76
CA VAL A 78 -0.65 2.47 -1.21
C VAL A 78 -0.72 3.50 -0.10
N CYS A 79 0.40 4.08 0.31
CA CYS A 79 0.52 5.08 1.39
C CYS A 79 -0.15 4.61 2.70
N LEU A 80 -1.32 5.10 3.05
CA LEU A 80 -2.05 4.64 4.24
C LEU A 80 -2.34 3.14 4.21
N GLY A 81 -2.62 2.58 3.03
CA GLY A 81 -2.74 1.14 2.83
C GLY A 81 -1.44 0.39 3.15
N HIS A 82 -0.29 0.94 2.76
CA HIS A 82 1.02 0.42 3.16
C HIS A 82 1.17 0.39 4.68
N GLN A 83 0.86 1.50 5.35
CA GLN A 83 0.94 1.60 6.80
C GLN A 83 0.01 0.60 7.49
N SER A 84 -1.21 0.43 6.96
CA SER A 84 -2.19 -0.54 7.47
C SER A 84 -1.67 -1.98 7.41
N ILE A 85 -0.97 -2.33 6.33
CA ILE A 85 -0.37 -3.66 6.21
C ILE A 85 0.79 -3.83 7.19
N CYS A 86 1.67 -2.84 7.34
CA CYS A 86 2.75 -2.89 8.32
C CYS A 86 2.20 -3.11 9.74
N GLU A 87 1.19 -2.36 10.15
CA GLU A 87 0.55 -2.51 11.47
C GLU A 87 -0.20 -3.85 11.61
N ALA A 88 -0.84 -4.33 10.55
CA ALA A 88 -1.53 -5.62 10.57
C ALA A 88 -0.61 -6.79 10.93
N TYR A 89 0.65 -6.72 10.50
CA TYR A 89 1.66 -7.74 10.80
C TYR A 89 2.55 -7.40 12.00
N GLY A 90 2.21 -6.36 12.77
CA GLY A 90 2.87 -6.02 14.03
C GLY A 90 4.00 -5.00 13.94
N GLY A 91 4.20 -4.37 12.78
CA GLY A 91 5.10 -3.23 12.64
C GLY A 91 4.54 -1.96 13.27
N VAL A 92 5.41 -0.98 13.51
CA VAL A 92 5.03 0.32 14.04
C VAL A 92 5.17 1.37 12.95
N VAL A 93 4.15 2.22 12.81
CA VAL A 93 4.15 3.38 11.93
C VAL A 93 4.34 4.63 12.77
N SER A 94 5.38 5.39 12.48
CA SER A 94 5.75 6.60 13.20
C SER A 94 5.99 7.76 12.25
N TYR A 95 6.38 8.91 12.78
CA TYR A 95 6.72 10.06 11.93
C TYR A 95 7.93 9.75 11.07
N ALA A 96 7.86 10.10 9.78
CA ALA A 96 8.98 10.03 8.86
C ALA A 96 10.14 10.92 9.35
N LYS A 97 11.38 10.57 8.97
CA LYS A 97 12.57 11.37 9.31
C LYS A 97 12.46 12.81 8.84
N GLN A 98 11.77 13.03 7.73
CA GLN A 98 11.46 14.36 7.19
C GLN A 98 10.02 14.39 6.67
N LEU A 99 9.36 15.54 6.87
CA LEU A 99 8.06 15.79 6.26
C LEU A 99 8.23 15.93 4.75
N MET A 100 7.54 15.06 3.98
CA MET A 100 7.63 15.05 2.52
C MET A 100 6.30 15.41 1.89
N HIS A 101 6.32 16.40 1.00
CA HIS A 101 5.16 16.80 0.22
C HIS A 101 5.57 17.08 -1.23
N GLY A 102 5.28 16.15 -2.13
CA GLY A 102 5.57 16.28 -3.55
C GLY A 102 7.05 16.27 -3.93
N LYS A 103 7.92 15.80 -3.04
CA LYS A 103 9.34 15.71 -3.29
C LYS A 103 9.68 14.40 -4.01
N GLN A 104 10.37 14.51 -5.14
CA GLN A 104 10.89 13.33 -5.82
C GLN A 104 12.13 12.79 -5.11
N SER A 105 12.22 11.48 -5.03
CA SER A 105 13.38 10.77 -4.50
C SER A 105 13.66 9.55 -5.36
N ARG A 106 14.93 9.27 -5.59
CA ARG A 106 15.36 8.05 -6.25
C ARG A 106 15.44 6.95 -5.21
N CYS A 107 14.68 5.88 -5.43
CA CYS A 107 14.67 4.72 -4.54
C CYS A 107 15.42 3.56 -5.17
N GLU A 108 16.24 2.88 -4.37
CA GLU A 108 16.74 1.56 -4.71
C GLU A 108 15.63 0.53 -4.54
N ILE A 109 15.43 -0.31 -5.53
CA ILE A 109 14.39 -1.34 -5.56
C ILE A 109 14.98 -2.73 -5.72
N ASP A 110 14.32 -3.70 -5.11
CA ASP A 110 14.56 -5.12 -5.35
C ASP A 110 13.70 -5.56 -6.54
N ASN A 111 14.32 -5.67 -7.73
CA ASN A 111 13.62 -6.05 -8.96
C ASN A 111 13.25 -7.54 -9.02
N SER A 112 13.65 -8.34 -8.04
CA SER A 112 13.16 -9.72 -7.86
C SER A 112 11.80 -9.76 -7.17
N SER A 113 11.35 -8.65 -6.57
CA SER A 113 10.05 -8.56 -5.92
C SER A 113 8.91 -8.64 -6.93
N LYS A 114 7.75 -9.09 -6.46
CA LYS A 114 6.55 -9.22 -7.31
C LYS A 114 6.11 -7.88 -7.90
N LEU A 115 6.25 -6.80 -7.14
CA LEU A 115 5.81 -5.46 -7.52
C LEU A 115 6.76 -4.79 -8.53
N PHE A 116 8.07 -5.03 -8.40
CA PHE A 116 9.09 -4.33 -9.18
C PHE A 116 9.72 -5.19 -10.28
N LYS A 117 9.17 -6.37 -10.52
CA LYS A 117 9.67 -7.28 -11.56
C LYS A 117 9.69 -6.61 -12.93
N GLY A 118 10.84 -6.63 -13.57
CA GLY A 118 11.03 -6.03 -14.90
C GLY A 118 11.41 -4.55 -14.88
N LEU A 119 11.41 -3.91 -13.73
CA LEU A 119 11.99 -2.57 -13.54
C LEU A 119 13.50 -2.70 -13.26
N GLY A 120 14.26 -1.64 -13.48
CA GLY A 120 15.71 -1.62 -13.21
C GLY A 120 16.04 -1.75 -11.71
N ASN A 121 17.18 -1.21 -11.30
CA ASN A 121 17.62 -1.27 -9.89
C ASN A 121 17.15 -0.05 -9.08
N SER A 122 16.59 0.97 -9.73
CA SER A 122 16.09 2.18 -9.08
C SER A 122 14.92 2.77 -9.85
N ILE A 123 14.06 3.47 -9.12
CA ILE A 123 12.93 4.24 -9.66
C ILE A 123 12.86 5.60 -8.99
N ASP A 124 12.36 6.58 -9.73
CA ASP A 124 12.05 7.89 -9.18
C ASP A 124 10.60 7.88 -8.68
N VAL A 125 10.41 8.30 -7.43
CA VAL A 125 9.12 8.27 -6.76
C VAL A 125 8.77 9.63 -6.17
N ALA A 126 7.50 9.98 -6.22
CA ALA A 126 6.99 11.15 -5.52
C ALA A 126 6.61 10.77 -4.08
N ARG A 127 7.04 11.55 -3.12
CA ARG A 127 6.81 11.31 -1.68
C ARG A 127 5.78 12.30 -1.16
N TYR A 128 4.68 11.78 -0.61
CA TYR A 128 3.58 12.54 -0.02
C TYR A 128 3.18 11.98 1.34
N HIS A 129 4.15 11.83 2.26
CA HIS A 129 3.86 11.21 3.55
C HIS A 129 4.53 11.93 4.71
N SER A 130 3.86 11.93 5.85
CA SER A 130 4.38 12.38 7.14
C SER A 130 4.68 11.22 8.10
N LEU A 131 4.23 10.02 7.76
CA LEU A 131 4.41 8.80 8.54
C LEU A 131 5.15 7.76 7.70
N SER A 132 5.98 6.94 8.33
CA SER A 132 6.66 5.81 7.70
C SER A 132 6.74 4.61 8.64
N ALA A 133 6.95 3.42 8.06
CA ALA A 133 7.21 2.23 8.84
C ALA A 133 8.60 2.33 9.50
N ASP A 134 8.68 1.94 10.77
CA ASP A 134 9.93 1.88 11.51
C ASP A 134 10.62 0.55 11.19
N GLU A 135 11.81 0.63 10.56
CA GLU A 135 12.60 -0.54 10.18
C GLU A 135 12.98 -1.40 11.40
N SER A 136 13.21 -0.79 12.55
CA SER A 136 13.59 -1.52 13.78
C SER A 136 12.47 -2.40 14.33
N THR A 137 11.21 -2.09 13.99
CA THR A 137 10.03 -2.83 14.43
C THR A 137 9.41 -3.67 13.31
N LEU A 138 10.00 -3.67 12.11
CA LEU A 138 9.48 -4.40 10.97
C LEU A 138 9.48 -5.91 11.27
N PRO A 139 8.33 -6.60 11.20
CA PRO A 139 8.28 -8.03 11.50
C PRO A 139 9.05 -8.87 10.47
N ASP A 140 9.55 -10.02 10.88
CA ASP A 140 10.35 -10.92 10.04
C ASP A 140 9.62 -11.44 8.79
N CYS A 141 8.28 -11.42 8.79
CA CYS A 141 7.47 -11.84 7.65
C CYS A 141 7.44 -10.83 6.51
N LEU A 142 7.89 -9.60 6.74
CA LEU A 142 7.96 -8.52 5.76
C LEU A 142 9.40 -8.31 5.28
N LYS A 143 9.56 -8.14 3.97
CA LYS A 143 10.83 -7.86 3.31
C LYS A 143 10.78 -6.45 2.72
N ILE A 144 11.81 -5.65 2.97
CA ILE A 144 11.98 -4.33 2.34
C ILE A 144 12.31 -4.53 0.86
N THR A 145 11.54 -3.91 -0.02
CA THR A 145 11.71 -3.99 -1.48
C THR A 145 12.05 -2.67 -2.13
N ALA A 146 11.89 -1.56 -1.44
CA ALA A 146 12.36 -0.25 -1.88
C ALA A 146 12.76 0.62 -0.67
N LYS A 147 13.85 1.36 -0.85
CA LYS A 147 14.41 2.22 0.20
C LYS A 147 15.02 3.48 -0.44
N THR A 148 14.86 4.62 0.23
CA THR A 148 15.49 5.87 -0.16
C THR A 148 16.94 5.92 0.28
N PRO A 149 17.80 6.81 -0.30
CA PRO A 149 19.18 6.98 0.14
C PRO A 149 19.33 7.41 1.60
N ASP A 150 18.34 8.14 2.14
CA ASP A 150 18.28 8.54 3.56
C ASP A 150 17.74 7.44 4.48
N GLY A 151 17.48 6.26 3.95
CA GLY A 151 17.12 5.05 4.69
C GLY A 151 15.66 4.91 5.05
N GLU A 152 14.74 5.63 4.39
CA GLU A 152 13.31 5.41 4.56
C GLU A 152 12.79 4.24 3.72
N ILE A 153 11.96 3.40 4.35
CA ILE A 153 11.28 2.29 3.68
C ILE A 153 10.20 2.86 2.77
N MET A 154 10.27 2.53 1.47
CA MET A 154 9.30 2.98 0.47
C MET A 154 8.41 1.84 -0.05
N ALA A 155 8.83 0.61 0.05
CA ALA A 155 8.01 -0.55 -0.23
C ALA A 155 8.45 -1.76 0.59
N VAL A 156 7.48 -2.61 0.90
CA VAL A 156 7.72 -3.92 1.51
C VAL A 156 6.80 -4.94 0.86
N GLU A 157 7.15 -6.22 0.97
CA GLU A 157 6.28 -7.33 0.59
C GLU A 157 6.31 -8.42 1.65
N HIS A 158 5.22 -9.17 1.76
CA HIS A 158 5.18 -10.35 2.61
C HIS A 158 6.00 -11.46 1.95
N LYS A 159 6.85 -12.12 2.72
CA LYS A 159 7.75 -13.19 2.21
C LYS A 159 7.00 -14.40 1.67
N LYS A 160 5.81 -14.67 2.17
CA LYS A 160 4.99 -15.84 1.86
C LYS A 160 3.69 -15.52 1.13
N TYR A 161 2.94 -14.51 1.58
CA TYR A 161 1.64 -14.13 1.04
C TYR A 161 1.77 -13.13 -0.11
N ASN A 162 0.73 -13.03 -0.94
CA ASN A 162 0.66 -12.06 -2.02
C ASN A 162 0.20 -10.67 -1.51
N VAL A 163 0.95 -10.12 -0.57
CA VAL A 163 0.72 -8.81 0.03
C VAL A 163 1.91 -7.94 -0.26
N CYS A 164 1.69 -6.87 -1.01
CA CYS A 164 2.70 -5.89 -1.40
C CYS A 164 2.28 -4.50 -0.97
N LEU A 165 3.25 -3.64 -0.76
CA LEU A 165 3.03 -2.31 -0.23
C LEU A 165 3.94 -1.31 -0.91
N LEU A 166 3.38 -0.15 -1.20
CA LEU A 166 4.08 0.95 -1.84
C LEU A 166 3.75 2.27 -1.14
N TYR A 167 4.77 3.05 -0.84
CA TYR A 167 4.62 4.34 -0.16
C TYR A 167 4.39 5.52 -1.09
N THR A 168 4.50 5.33 -2.37
CA THR A 168 4.38 6.38 -3.35
C THR A 168 3.22 6.13 -4.29
N SER A 169 2.61 7.17 -4.77
CA SER A 169 1.78 7.09 -5.96
C SER A 169 2.45 7.85 -7.09
N PRO A 170 2.29 7.42 -8.34
CA PRO A 170 2.75 8.21 -9.47
C PRO A 170 2.09 9.59 -9.38
N SER A 171 2.89 10.62 -9.60
CA SER A 171 2.35 11.98 -9.60
C SER A 171 1.26 12.10 -10.67
N PRO A 172 0.10 12.68 -10.35
CA PRO A 172 -0.94 12.90 -11.36
C PRO A 172 -0.54 13.96 -12.40
N ARG A 173 0.68 14.47 -12.34
CA ARG A 173 1.22 15.50 -13.25
C ARG A 173 2.29 14.96 -14.20
N ASP A 174 2.63 13.69 -14.11
CA ASP A 174 3.60 13.04 -14.99
C ASP A 174 2.90 12.23 -16.08
#